data_e15fae36e05c6b0a1fe140eedede6822
#
_entry.id   e15fae36e05c6b0a1fe140eedede6822
#
_cell.length_a   1.000
_cell.length_b   1.000
_cell.length_c   1.000
_cell.angle_alpha   90.00
_cell.angle_beta   90.00
_cell.angle_gamma   90.00
#
_symmetry.space_group_name_H-M   'P 1'
#
loop_
_entity.id
_entity.type
_entity.pdbx_description
1 polymer ?
#
loop_
_entity_poly.entity_id
_entity_poly.type
_entity_poly.pdbx_seq_one_letter_code
_entity_poly.pdbx_strand_id
1 'polypeptide(L)'
;SFCARQDLKGQSLLSRDPVDHAMAIPAIIDGLNRMFPDDGGAVYRAIEPVLDAIVTTERAWVDAVADAERGLREEVGGVQVLAMESASSAAARAGRYCGADVLVVRYLPQGHVAFTIRRDGPVGAMTLDGLADRVRRAELAARGEVTPRALREVGMHGGWFLHQSRKILNKGSPKAPDVPTTVLTLSDLHRLAIDEVRAMRERRGRKGGGRKQGWRR
;
A
#
# COMPACT_ATOMS: atom_id res chain seq x y z
N SER A 1 -21.22 3.70 -6.96
CA SER A 1 -20.59 2.48 -7.44
C SER A 1 -20.30 2.55 -8.94
N PHE A 2 -19.46 1.67 -9.45
CA PHE A 2 -19.15 1.57 -10.89
C PHE A 2 -20.41 1.31 -11.73
N CYS A 3 -21.25 0.38 -11.28
CA CYS A 3 -22.52 0.05 -11.95
C CYS A 3 -23.44 1.27 -12.06
N ALA A 4 -23.63 2.04 -10.98
CA ALA A 4 -24.45 3.25 -11.04
C ALA A 4 -23.89 4.33 -11.99
N ARG A 5 -22.56 4.43 -12.13
CA ARG A 5 -21.94 5.34 -13.11
C ARG A 5 -22.12 4.84 -14.54
N GLN A 6 -22.10 3.52 -14.75
CA GLN A 6 -22.34 2.90 -16.04
C GLN A 6 -23.77 3.11 -16.49
N ASP A 7 -24.76 2.97 -15.58
CA ASP A 7 -26.17 3.21 -15.86
C ASP A 7 -26.43 4.68 -16.22
N LEU A 8 -25.75 5.62 -15.55
CA LEU A 8 -25.91 7.06 -15.80
C LEU A 8 -25.18 7.57 -17.04
N LYS A 9 -24.02 6.97 -17.42
CA LYS A 9 -23.16 7.44 -18.50
C LYS A 9 -23.11 6.50 -19.71
N GLY A 10 -23.79 5.36 -19.62
CA GLY A 10 -23.84 4.36 -20.68
C GLY A 10 -22.45 3.74 -21.00
N GLN A 11 -22.33 3.23 -22.21
CA GLN A 11 -21.13 2.54 -22.67
C GLN A 11 -19.86 3.42 -22.73
N SER A 12 -19.98 4.73 -22.57
CA SER A 12 -18.84 5.65 -22.60
C SER A 12 -17.84 5.45 -21.45
N LEU A 13 -18.22 4.71 -20.41
CA LEU A 13 -17.33 4.34 -19.29
C LEU A 13 -16.60 3.02 -19.49
N LEU A 14 -16.97 2.24 -20.51
CA LEU A 14 -16.26 1.00 -20.81
C LEU A 14 -14.93 1.32 -21.46
N SER A 15 -13.89 0.62 -21.04
CA SER A 15 -12.60 0.63 -21.71
C SER A 15 -12.79 0.24 -23.18
N ARG A 16 -11.97 0.82 -24.07
CA ARG A 16 -11.89 0.37 -25.47
C ARG A 16 -11.12 -0.94 -25.62
N ASP A 17 -10.49 -1.42 -24.54
CA ASP A 17 -9.82 -2.70 -24.53
C ASP A 17 -10.85 -3.84 -24.58
N PRO A 18 -10.78 -4.74 -25.58
CA PRO A 18 -11.71 -5.87 -25.69
C PRO A 18 -11.74 -6.78 -24.47
N VAL A 19 -10.60 -6.92 -23.75
CA VAL A 19 -10.51 -7.75 -22.53
C VAL A 19 -11.28 -7.11 -21.39
N ASP A 20 -11.09 -5.81 -21.16
CA ASP A 20 -11.83 -5.06 -20.14
C ASP A 20 -13.34 -5.10 -20.42
N HIS A 21 -13.72 -5.00 -21.71
CA HIS A 21 -15.12 -5.05 -22.12
C HIS A 21 -15.73 -6.43 -21.84
N ALA A 22 -15.01 -7.52 -22.15
CA ALA A 22 -15.47 -8.88 -21.90
C ALA A 22 -15.61 -9.19 -20.41
N MET A 23 -14.84 -8.52 -19.54
CA MET A 23 -14.90 -8.66 -18.08
C MET A 23 -15.93 -7.76 -17.41
N ALA A 24 -16.62 -6.91 -18.17
CA ALA A 24 -17.71 -6.08 -17.63
C ALA A 24 -18.92 -6.94 -17.24
N ILE A 25 -19.59 -6.61 -16.15
CA ILE A 25 -20.75 -7.36 -15.62
C ILE A 25 -21.82 -7.61 -16.71
N PRO A 26 -22.23 -6.62 -17.53
CA PRO A 26 -23.18 -6.85 -18.59
C PRO A 26 -22.76 -7.92 -19.61
N ALA A 27 -21.47 -7.94 -19.98
CA ALA A 27 -20.93 -8.94 -20.91
C ALA A 27 -20.90 -10.35 -20.28
N ILE A 28 -20.60 -10.42 -18.97
CA ILE A 28 -20.66 -11.70 -18.23
C ILE A 28 -22.11 -12.23 -18.20
N ILE A 29 -23.09 -11.37 -17.90
CA ILE A 29 -24.51 -11.73 -17.89
C ILE A 29 -24.96 -12.17 -19.29
N ASP A 30 -24.56 -11.47 -20.34
CA ASP A 30 -24.87 -11.85 -21.73
C ASP A 30 -24.26 -13.21 -22.09
N GLY A 31 -23.03 -13.47 -21.66
CA GLY A 31 -22.41 -14.79 -21.81
C GLY A 31 -23.16 -15.89 -21.08
N LEU A 32 -23.60 -15.63 -19.83
CA LEU A 32 -24.40 -16.58 -19.05
C LEU A 32 -25.76 -16.86 -19.70
N ASN A 33 -26.45 -15.83 -20.24
CA ASN A 33 -27.70 -16.00 -20.97
C ASN A 33 -27.55 -16.88 -22.22
N ARG A 34 -26.40 -16.82 -22.89
CA ARG A 34 -26.09 -17.73 -24.02
C ARG A 34 -25.82 -19.16 -23.56
N MET A 35 -25.23 -19.35 -22.38
CA MET A 35 -24.99 -20.66 -21.79
C MET A 35 -26.26 -21.31 -21.24
N PHE A 36 -27.20 -20.52 -20.76
CA PHE A 36 -28.46 -20.94 -20.13
C PHE A 36 -29.66 -20.21 -20.77
N PRO A 37 -29.94 -20.42 -22.07
CA PRO A 37 -30.87 -19.58 -22.83
C PRO A 37 -32.32 -19.61 -22.30
N ASP A 38 -32.71 -20.71 -21.65
CA ASP A 38 -34.11 -20.90 -21.16
C ASP A 38 -34.17 -21.02 -19.63
N ASP A 39 -33.08 -20.79 -18.90
CA ASP A 39 -33.00 -20.89 -17.44
C ASP A 39 -32.41 -19.64 -16.79
N GLY A 40 -33.27 -18.62 -16.63
CA GLY A 40 -32.89 -17.40 -15.91
C GLY A 40 -32.47 -17.66 -14.45
N GLY A 41 -32.97 -18.72 -13.84
CA GLY A 41 -32.58 -19.14 -12.49
C GLY A 41 -31.14 -19.64 -12.46
N ALA A 42 -30.68 -20.37 -13.48
CA ALA A 42 -29.27 -20.78 -13.61
C ALA A 42 -28.36 -19.54 -13.82
N VAL A 43 -28.77 -18.59 -14.65
CA VAL A 43 -28.04 -17.31 -14.84
C VAL A 43 -27.89 -16.59 -13.52
N TYR A 44 -29.00 -16.45 -12.75
CA TYR A 44 -28.96 -15.78 -11.44
C TYR A 44 -28.03 -16.48 -10.47
N ARG A 45 -28.15 -17.81 -10.31
CA ARG A 45 -27.26 -18.58 -9.41
C ARG A 45 -25.79 -18.48 -9.79
N ALA A 46 -25.48 -18.33 -11.07
CA ALA A 46 -24.12 -18.18 -11.54
C ALA A 46 -23.51 -16.80 -11.29
N ILE A 47 -24.31 -15.72 -11.39
CA ILE A 47 -23.85 -14.34 -11.23
C ILE A 47 -23.88 -13.85 -9.77
N GLU A 48 -24.78 -14.36 -8.93
CA GLU A 48 -24.97 -13.94 -7.55
C GLU A 48 -23.66 -13.91 -6.74
N PRO A 49 -22.81 -14.98 -6.73
CA PRO A 49 -21.53 -14.96 -6.00
C PRO A 49 -20.55 -13.89 -6.52
N VAL A 50 -20.61 -13.56 -7.81
CA VAL A 50 -19.76 -12.52 -8.42
C VAL A 50 -20.22 -11.14 -7.92
N LEU A 51 -21.52 -10.89 -7.88
CA LEU A 51 -22.09 -9.65 -7.35
C LEU A 51 -21.75 -9.47 -5.87
N ASP A 52 -21.87 -10.53 -5.07
CA ASP A 52 -21.51 -10.53 -3.66
C ASP A 52 -20.02 -10.24 -3.45
N ALA A 53 -19.15 -10.83 -4.27
CA ALA A 53 -17.72 -10.54 -4.23
C ALA A 53 -17.42 -9.07 -4.58
N ILE A 54 -18.12 -8.48 -5.54
CA ILE A 54 -18.00 -7.07 -5.90
C ILE A 54 -18.44 -6.18 -4.74
N VAL A 55 -19.61 -6.44 -4.15
CA VAL A 55 -20.12 -5.67 -3.00
C VAL A 55 -19.15 -5.75 -1.82
N THR A 56 -18.62 -6.93 -1.54
CA THR A 56 -17.64 -7.15 -0.47
C THR A 56 -16.35 -6.36 -0.73
N THR A 57 -15.88 -6.36 -1.97
CA THR A 57 -14.67 -5.62 -2.38
C THR A 57 -14.89 -4.11 -2.29
N GLU A 58 -16.05 -3.61 -2.71
CA GLU A 58 -16.42 -2.19 -2.62
C GLU A 58 -16.52 -1.72 -1.16
N ARG A 59 -17.15 -2.52 -0.29
CA ARG A 59 -17.20 -2.23 1.16
C ARG A 59 -15.80 -2.15 1.75
N ALA A 60 -14.96 -3.17 1.50
CA ALA A 60 -13.58 -3.18 1.96
C ALA A 60 -12.78 -1.96 1.45
N TRP A 61 -13.07 -1.48 0.24
CA TRP A 61 -12.48 -0.27 -0.31
C TRP A 61 -12.95 1.00 0.43
N VAL A 62 -14.25 1.16 0.65
CA VAL A 62 -14.82 2.31 1.37
C VAL A 62 -14.27 2.39 2.78
N ASP A 63 -14.23 1.26 3.50
CA ASP A 63 -13.67 1.19 4.85
C ASP A 63 -12.18 1.56 4.85
N ALA A 64 -11.40 1.05 3.90
CA ALA A 64 -10.00 1.37 3.79
C ALA A 64 -9.72 2.85 3.47
N VAL A 65 -10.57 3.51 2.66
CA VAL A 65 -10.46 4.94 2.40
C VAL A 65 -10.76 5.73 3.67
N ALA A 66 -11.81 5.38 4.40
CA ALA A 66 -12.14 6.02 5.67
C ALA A 66 -11.04 5.83 6.73
N ASP A 67 -10.40 4.65 6.78
CA ASP A 67 -9.23 4.41 7.65
C ASP A 67 -8.04 5.29 7.24
N ALA A 68 -7.79 5.44 5.93
CA ALA A 68 -6.74 6.30 5.43
C ALA A 68 -6.99 7.79 5.73
N GLU A 69 -8.25 8.24 5.69
CA GLU A 69 -8.62 9.63 6.04
C GLU A 69 -8.40 9.93 7.52
N ARG A 70 -8.62 8.95 8.40
CA ARG A 70 -8.37 9.04 9.85
C ARG A 70 -6.90 8.84 10.23
N GLY A 71 -6.06 8.39 9.31
CA GLY A 71 -4.65 8.09 9.55
C GLY A 71 -3.81 9.29 9.93
N LEU A 72 -2.67 9.03 10.56
CA LEU A 72 -1.66 10.04 10.87
C LEU A 72 -0.99 10.51 9.58
N ARG A 73 -1.01 11.82 9.32
CA ARG A 73 -0.47 12.43 8.10
C ARG A 73 0.54 13.52 8.42
N GLU A 74 1.63 13.53 7.66
CA GLU A 74 2.58 14.65 7.67
C GLU A 74 3.16 14.83 6.27
N GLU A 75 3.27 16.08 5.84
CA GLU A 75 4.02 16.46 4.65
C GLU A 75 5.44 16.86 5.01
N VAL A 76 6.40 16.21 4.43
CA VAL A 76 7.82 16.51 4.63
C VAL A 76 8.45 16.93 3.32
N GLY A 77 8.45 18.25 3.06
CA GLY A 77 9.04 18.82 1.86
C GLY A 77 8.47 18.25 0.56
N GLY A 78 7.16 18.22 0.41
CA GLY A 78 6.45 17.72 -0.77
C GLY A 78 6.34 16.19 -0.82
N VAL A 79 6.67 15.47 0.26
CA VAL A 79 6.46 14.03 0.40
C VAL A 79 5.37 13.79 1.43
N GLN A 80 4.30 13.13 1.03
CA GLN A 80 3.20 12.77 1.91
C GLN A 80 3.49 11.45 2.62
N VAL A 81 3.60 11.50 3.96
CA VAL A 81 3.76 10.33 4.83
C VAL A 81 2.42 10.06 5.51
N LEU A 82 1.89 8.86 5.34
CA LEU A 82 0.64 8.41 5.94
C LEU A 82 0.89 7.14 6.76
N ALA A 83 0.39 7.10 8.00
CA ALA A 83 0.31 5.88 8.79
C ALA A 83 -1.15 5.63 9.20
N MET A 84 -1.62 4.38 9.00
CA MET A 84 -3.00 3.99 9.26
C MET A 84 -3.08 2.58 9.84
N GLU A 85 -4.16 2.32 10.58
CA GLU A 85 -4.61 0.98 10.94
C GLU A 85 -5.81 0.61 10.07
N SER A 86 -5.87 -0.64 9.62
CA SER A 86 -7.00 -1.10 8.82
C SER A 86 -7.14 -2.62 8.89
N ALA A 87 -8.38 -3.10 8.94
CA ALA A 87 -8.72 -4.51 8.77
C ALA A 87 -8.85 -4.90 7.29
N SER A 88 -8.84 -3.92 6.38
CA SER A 88 -9.09 -4.14 4.96
C SER A 88 -7.83 -4.56 4.21
N SER A 89 -7.95 -5.57 3.35
CA SER A 89 -6.90 -5.91 2.38
C SER A 89 -6.67 -4.81 1.33
N ALA A 90 -7.61 -3.88 1.16
CA ALA A 90 -7.49 -2.73 0.26
C ALA A 90 -6.67 -1.56 0.86
N ALA A 91 -6.25 -1.64 2.14
CA ALA A 91 -5.60 -0.56 2.87
C ALA A 91 -4.41 0.09 2.13
N ALA A 92 -3.51 -0.73 1.57
CA ALA A 92 -2.35 -0.21 0.84
C ALA A 92 -2.75 0.59 -0.43
N ARG A 93 -3.78 0.12 -1.15
CA ARG A 93 -4.32 0.80 -2.33
C ARG A 93 -5.04 2.08 -1.94
N ALA A 94 -5.85 2.05 -0.87
CA ALA A 94 -6.57 3.21 -0.35
C ALA A 94 -5.61 4.32 0.13
N GLY A 95 -4.56 3.97 0.89
CA GLY A 95 -3.54 4.92 1.30
C GLY A 95 -2.86 5.62 0.11
N ARG A 96 -2.59 4.88 -0.98
CA ARG A 96 -2.07 5.46 -2.23
C ARG A 96 -3.08 6.38 -2.91
N TYR A 97 -4.33 5.96 -3.00
CA TYR A 97 -5.42 6.78 -3.53
C TYR A 97 -5.57 8.09 -2.76
N CYS A 98 -5.42 8.06 -1.43
CA CYS A 98 -5.41 9.22 -0.56
C CYS A 98 -4.11 10.03 -0.58
N GLY A 99 -3.21 9.78 -1.55
CA GLY A 99 -2.05 10.60 -1.84
C GLY A 99 -0.76 10.24 -1.11
N ALA A 100 -0.69 9.13 -0.37
CA ALA A 100 0.52 8.74 0.33
C ALA A 100 1.68 8.41 -0.62
N ASP A 101 2.82 9.07 -0.46
CA ASP A 101 4.10 8.73 -1.10
C ASP A 101 4.86 7.68 -0.28
N VAL A 102 4.84 7.83 1.05
CA VAL A 102 5.32 6.84 2.01
C VAL A 102 4.13 6.42 2.86
N LEU A 103 3.86 5.13 2.88
CA LEU A 103 2.70 4.56 3.55
C LEU A 103 3.13 3.52 4.59
N VAL A 104 2.57 3.65 5.78
CA VAL A 104 2.64 2.67 6.87
C VAL A 104 1.24 2.12 7.11
N VAL A 105 1.06 0.82 7.01
CA VAL A 105 -0.20 0.15 7.34
C VAL A 105 0.04 -0.86 8.44
N ARG A 106 -0.73 -0.75 9.54
CA ARG A 106 -0.89 -1.82 10.51
C ARG A 106 -2.19 -2.54 10.21
N TYR A 107 -2.09 -3.82 9.85
CA TYR A 107 -3.25 -4.66 9.53
C TYR A 107 -3.86 -5.26 10.79
N LEU A 108 -5.15 -5.01 10.99
CA LEU A 108 -5.93 -5.52 12.11
C LEU A 108 -6.69 -6.82 11.71
N PRO A 109 -6.95 -7.73 12.63
CA PRO A 109 -6.51 -7.72 14.05
C PRO A 109 -5.09 -8.26 14.28
N GLN A 110 -4.42 -8.83 13.23
CA GLN A 110 -3.15 -9.56 13.35
C GLN A 110 -1.97 -8.67 13.78
N GLY A 111 -2.05 -7.36 13.61
CA GLY A 111 -0.99 -6.43 13.96
C GLY A 111 0.23 -6.45 13.03
N HIS A 112 0.12 -7.11 11.86
CA HIS A 112 1.17 -7.06 10.84
C HIS A 112 1.37 -5.63 10.36
N VAL A 113 2.61 -5.24 10.06
CA VAL A 113 2.93 -3.89 9.58
C VAL A 113 3.61 -3.96 8.22
N ALA A 114 3.21 -3.07 7.32
CA ALA A 114 3.86 -2.86 6.05
C ALA A 114 4.23 -1.39 5.86
N PHE A 115 5.50 -1.13 5.54
CA PHE A 115 5.94 0.13 4.96
C PHE A 115 6.07 -0.05 3.46
N THR A 116 5.52 0.89 2.71
CA THR A 116 5.67 0.91 1.26
C THR A 116 5.95 2.33 0.77
N ILE A 117 6.76 2.45 -0.28
CA ILE A 117 6.97 3.73 -0.97
C ILE A 117 6.47 3.66 -2.40
N ARG A 118 5.97 4.80 -2.87
CA ARG A 118 5.49 4.97 -4.24
C ARG A 118 6.65 4.80 -5.21
N ARG A 119 6.42 4.16 -6.35
CA ARG A 119 7.47 3.91 -7.37
C ARG A 119 7.77 5.14 -8.21
N ASP A 120 6.81 6.00 -8.36
CA ASP A 120 6.81 7.26 -9.10
C ASP A 120 6.76 8.47 -8.15
N GLY A 121 6.87 9.67 -8.70
CA GLY A 121 6.77 10.92 -7.95
C GLY A 121 8.02 11.27 -7.13
N PRO A 122 7.87 12.07 -6.06
CA PRO A 122 8.98 12.68 -5.33
C PRO A 122 9.88 11.66 -4.62
N VAL A 123 9.37 10.46 -4.36
CA VAL A 123 10.05 9.36 -3.66
C VAL A 123 10.52 8.23 -4.58
N GLY A 124 10.36 8.37 -5.91
CA GLY A 124 10.65 7.29 -6.86
C GLY A 124 12.05 6.69 -6.74
N ALA A 125 13.06 7.52 -6.45
CA ALA A 125 14.44 7.08 -6.22
C ALA A 125 14.76 6.73 -4.74
N MET A 126 13.78 6.81 -3.82
CA MET A 126 13.96 6.46 -2.41
C MET A 126 14.03 4.93 -2.24
N THR A 127 14.84 4.48 -1.27
CA THR A 127 14.85 3.10 -0.77
C THR A 127 14.55 3.08 0.72
N LEU A 128 14.05 1.95 1.22
CA LEU A 128 13.73 1.77 2.65
C LEU A 128 14.91 1.27 3.49
N ASP A 129 16.14 1.29 2.97
CA ASP A 129 17.32 0.79 3.70
C ASP A 129 17.55 1.53 5.02
N GLY A 130 17.47 2.87 4.99
CA GLY A 130 17.62 3.69 6.18
C GLY A 130 16.46 3.50 7.16
N LEU A 131 15.25 3.39 6.64
CA LEU A 131 14.08 3.11 7.47
C LEU A 131 14.17 1.71 8.10
N ALA A 132 14.59 0.70 7.34
CA ALA A 132 14.78 -0.65 7.86
C ALA A 132 15.78 -0.67 9.03
N ASP A 133 16.90 0.04 8.91
CA ASP A 133 17.88 0.19 10.00
C ASP A 133 17.23 0.82 11.24
N ARG A 134 16.51 1.94 11.07
CA ARG A 134 15.86 2.67 12.17
C ARG A 134 14.80 1.83 12.89
N VAL A 135 13.90 1.21 12.12
CA VAL A 135 12.79 0.41 12.65
C VAL A 135 13.31 -0.82 13.37
N ARG A 136 14.30 -1.53 12.78
CA ARG A 136 14.93 -2.71 13.40
C ARG A 136 15.64 -2.37 14.71
N ARG A 137 16.37 -1.24 14.75
CA ARG A 137 17.01 -0.75 15.99
C ARG A 137 16.00 -0.39 17.04
N ALA A 138 14.95 0.35 16.68
CA ALA A 138 13.90 0.76 17.61
C ALA A 138 13.16 -0.46 18.19
N GLU A 139 12.85 -1.45 17.35
CA GLU A 139 12.20 -2.70 17.79
C GLU A 139 13.09 -3.49 18.78
N LEU A 140 14.38 -3.68 18.44
CA LEU A 140 15.32 -4.39 19.29
C LEU A 140 15.54 -3.66 20.62
N ALA A 141 15.70 -2.34 20.59
CA ALA A 141 15.84 -1.53 21.79
C ALA A 141 14.61 -1.62 22.69
N ALA A 142 13.40 -1.56 22.12
CA ALA A 142 12.14 -1.68 22.86
C ALA A 142 11.95 -3.08 23.48
N ARG A 143 12.59 -4.12 22.90
CA ARG A 143 12.62 -5.49 23.46
C ARG A 143 13.77 -5.74 24.42
N GLY A 144 14.69 -4.79 24.61
CA GLY A 144 15.91 -4.99 25.39
C GLY A 144 16.94 -5.93 24.71
N GLU A 145 16.86 -6.10 23.39
CA GLU A 145 17.72 -6.98 22.62
C GLU A 145 18.96 -6.26 22.09
N VAL A 146 20.10 -6.99 21.95
CA VAL A 146 21.34 -6.45 21.42
C VAL A 146 21.21 -6.17 19.91
N THR A 147 21.62 -4.98 19.50
CA THR A 147 21.52 -4.55 18.11
C THR A 147 22.67 -5.13 17.25
N PRO A 148 22.40 -5.98 16.24
CA PRO A 148 23.42 -6.45 15.30
C PRO A 148 23.94 -5.32 14.41
N ARG A 149 25.14 -5.52 13.80
CA ARG A 149 25.77 -4.50 12.95
C ARG A 149 25.08 -4.31 11.59
N ALA A 150 24.50 -5.39 11.01
CA ALA A 150 24.01 -5.42 9.63
C ALA A 150 22.46 -5.30 9.58
N LEU A 151 21.92 -4.11 9.84
CA LEU A 151 20.46 -3.90 9.85
C LEU A 151 19.88 -3.31 8.56
N ARG A 152 20.71 -2.98 7.56
CA ARG A 152 20.25 -2.42 6.27
C ARG A 152 20.07 -3.46 5.18
N GLU A 153 20.42 -4.69 5.46
CA GLU A 153 20.43 -5.77 4.48
C GLU A 153 19.01 -6.19 4.09
N VAL A 154 18.87 -6.60 2.83
CA VAL A 154 17.68 -7.27 2.31
C VAL A 154 17.47 -8.58 3.07
N GLY A 155 16.21 -8.94 3.28
CA GLY A 155 15.85 -10.16 4.01
C GLY A 155 15.32 -9.88 5.42
N MET A 156 15.28 -10.93 6.23
CA MET A 156 14.69 -10.94 7.56
C MET A 156 15.73 -10.60 8.63
N HIS A 157 15.53 -9.50 9.36
CA HIS A 157 16.36 -9.11 10.50
C HIS A 157 15.47 -8.51 11.59
N GLY A 158 15.59 -8.99 12.82
CA GLY A 158 14.76 -8.53 13.96
C GLY A 158 13.25 -8.70 13.72
N GLY A 159 12.87 -9.73 12.95
CA GLY A 159 11.48 -9.98 12.55
C GLY A 159 10.95 -9.01 11.48
N TRP A 160 11.76 -8.11 10.93
CA TRP A 160 11.40 -7.20 9.84
C TRP A 160 12.02 -7.66 8.52
N PHE A 161 11.19 -7.91 7.51
CA PHE A 161 11.62 -8.34 6.17
C PHE A 161 11.72 -7.15 5.22
N LEU A 162 12.93 -6.83 4.75
CA LEU A 162 13.16 -5.88 3.66
C LEU A 162 13.17 -6.60 2.33
N HIS A 163 12.23 -6.28 1.46
CA HIS A 163 12.12 -6.88 0.13
C HIS A 163 13.27 -6.46 -0.79
N GLN A 164 13.64 -7.32 -1.76
CA GLN A 164 14.72 -7.08 -2.74
C GLN A 164 14.55 -5.76 -3.51
N SER A 165 13.33 -5.35 -3.82
CA SER A 165 13.04 -4.04 -4.45
C SER A 165 13.42 -2.85 -3.58
N ARG A 166 13.69 -3.05 -2.28
CA ARG A 166 13.92 -2.01 -1.27
C ARG A 166 12.80 -0.97 -1.16
N LYS A 167 11.60 -1.32 -1.65
CA LYS A 167 10.39 -0.48 -1.64
C LYS A 167 9.33 -0.96 -0.64
N ILE A 168 9.55 -2.12 -0.04
CA ILE A 168 8.63 -2.77 0.90
C ILE A 168 9.42 -3.28 2.09
N LEU A 169 8.96 -2.92 3.30
CA LEU A 169 9.47 -3.42 4.57
C LEU A 169 8.29 -3.92 5.40
N ASN A 170 8.30 -5.19 5.77
CA ASN A 170 7.19 -5.84 6.47
C ASN A 170 7.59 -6.40 7.84
N LYS A 171 6.68 -6.36 8.81
CA LYS A 171 6.72 -7.09 10.07
C LYS A 171 5.55 -8.08 10.08
N GLY A 172 5.84 -9.35 9.86
CA GLY A 172 4.81 -10.38 9.67
C GLY A 172 4.05 -10.24 8.34
N SER A 173 3.23 -11.22 8.07
CA SER A 173 2.29 -11.25 6.95
C SER A 173 1.35 -12.46 7.12
N PRO A 174 0.25 -12.58 6.36
CA PRO A 174 -0.56 -13.81 6.34
C PRO A 174 0.22 -15.07 5.96
N LYS A 175 1.34 -14.92 5.23
CA LYS A 175 2.25 -16.02 4.85
C LYS A 175 3.34 -16.31 5.89
N ALA A 176 3.46 -15.49 6.93
CA ALA A 176 4.43 -15.63 8.01
C ALA A 176 3.74 -15.26 9.34
N PRO A 177 2.71 -16.03 9.76
CA PRO A 177 1.90 -15.73 10.94
C PRO A 177 2.68 -15.84 12.24
N ASP A 178 3.74 -16.64 12.25
CA ASP A 178 4.58 -16.89 13.45
C ASP A 178 5.54 -15.72 13.77
N VAL A 179 5.65 -14.72 12.89
CA VAL A 179 6.47 -13.54 13.17
C VAL A 179 5.76 -12.69 14.22
N PRO A 180 6.36 -12.46 15.40
CA PRO A 180 5.75 -11.67 16.45
C PRO A 180 5.40 -10.25 15.98
N THR A 181 4.27 -9.72 16.42
CA THR A 181 3.88 -8.35 16.15
C THR A 181 4.90 -7.36 16.67
N THR A 182 4.93 -6.16 16.09
CA THR A 182 5.80 -5.09 16.56
C THR A 182 5.35 -4.56 17.92
N VAL A 183 6.30 -4.22 18.77
CA VAL A 183 6.05 -3.50 20.03
C VAL A 183 6.00 -1.99 19.84
N LEU A 184 6.37 -1.50 18.66
CA LEU A 184 6.30 -0.07 18.32
C LEU A 184 4.86 0.35 18.07
N THR A 185 4.47 1.52 18.56
CA THR A 185 3.15 2.10 18.31
C THR A 185 3.02 2.59 16.85
N LEU A 186 1.80 2.84 16.37
CA LEU A 186 1.61 3.44 15.05
C LEU A 186 2.29 4.82 14.94
N SER A 187 2.25 5.61 16.02
CA SER A 187 2.93 6.91 16.10
C SER A 187 4.45 6.79 16.03
N ASP A 188 5.04 5.76 16.65
CA ASP A 188 6.48 5.51 16.53
C ASP A 188 6.87 5.16 15.11
N LEU A 189 6.11 4.27 14.46
CA LEU A 189 6.32 3.87 13.08
C LEU A 189 6.17 5.07 12.12
N HIS A 190 5.17 5.93 12.34
CA HIS A 190 4.97 7.15 11.58
C HIS A 190 6.16 8.11 11.73
N ARG A 191 6.59 8.37 12.96
CA ARG A 191 7.76 9.22 13.26
C ARG A 191 9.03 8.70 12.58
N LEU A 192 9.30 7.40 12.65
CA LEU A 192 10.47 6.79 12.00
C LEU A 192 10.44 6.96 10.47
N ALA A 193 9.25 6.88 9.85
CA ALA A 193 9.07 7.14 8.42
C ALA A 193 9.38 8.61 8.08
N ILE A 194 8.88 9.56 8.86
CA ILE A 194 9.14 11.00 8.73
C ILE A 194 10.65 11.30 8.83
N ASP A 195 11.30 10.77 9.87
CA ASP A 195 12.74 10.97 10.09
C ASP A 195 13.58 10.43 8.93
N GLU A 196 13.19 9.31 8.32
CA GLU A 196 13.88 8.81 7.14
C GLU A 196 13.68 9.69 5.91
N VAL A 197 12.46 10.22 5.69
CA VAL A 197 12.20 11.18 4.60
C VAL A 197 13.02 12.45 4.79
N ARG A 198 13.12 13.00 5.99
CA ARG A 198 13.96 14.16 6.32
C ARG A 198 15.43 13.89 6.03
N ALA A 199 15.96 12.79 6.55
CA ALA A 199 17.36 12.40 6.36
C ALA A 199 17.72 12.15 4.87
N MET A 200 16.78 11.59 4.11
CA MET A 200 16.95 11.39 2.68
C MET A 200 17.07 12.73 1.92
N ARG A 201 16.24 13.71 2.27
CA ARG A 201 16.27 15.04 1.64
C ARG A 201 17.56 15.78 1.94
N GLU A 202 18.04 15.73 3.17
CA GLU A 202 19.34 16.32 3.55
C GLU A 202 20.49 15.71 2.73
N ARG A 203 20.47 14.37 2.56
CA ARG A 203 21.47 13.68 1.73
C ARG A 203 21.43 14.12 0.26
N ARG A 204 20.24 14.39 -0.30
CA ARG A 204 20.09 14.89 -1.68
C ARG A 204 20.53 16.34 -1.82
N GLY A 205 20.22 17.21 -0.86
CA GLY A 205 20.66 18.61 -0.84
C GLY A 205 22.17 18.74 -0.85
N ARG A 206 22.88 17.92 -0.09
CA ARG A 206 24.35 17.90 -0.05
C ARG A 206 24.99 17.45 -1.38
N LYS A 207 24.37 16.50 -2.09
CA LYS A 207 24.87 16.04 -3.41
C LYS A 207 24.61 17.04 -4.54
N GLY A 208 23.58 17.90 -4.44
CA GLY A 208 23.27 18.93 -5.44
C GLY A 208 24.12 20.19 -5.32
N GLY A 209 24.63 20.51 -4.15
CA GLY A 209 25.44 21.72 -3.89
C GLY A 209 26.87 21.68 -4.45
N GLY A 210 27.41 20.49 -4.73
CA GLY A 210 28.80 20.32 -5.18
C GLY A 210 29.07 20.56 -6.68
N ARG A 211 28.05 20.86 -7.50
CA ARG A 211 28.19 20.93 -8.98
C ARG A 211 28.21 22.36 -9.57
N LYS A 212 28.24 23.42 -8.76
CA LYS A 212 28.23 24.81 -9.22
C LYS A 212 29.55 25.59 -9.11
N GLN A 213 30.69 24.93 -8.89
CA GLN A 213 31.96 25.62 -8.98
C GLN A 213 32.85 24.94 -10.02
N GLY A 214 32.92 25.50 -11.21
CA GLY A 214 33.94 25.13 -12.20
C GLY A 214 33.57 25.28 -13.65
N TRP A 215 33.06 26.45 -14.08
CA TRP A 215 33.23 26.91 -15.48
C TRP A 215 33.16 28.43 -15.49
N ARG A 216 34.24 29.08 -15.13
CA ARG A 216 34.58 30.44 -15.62
C ARG A 216 36.05 30.38 -16.02
N ARG A 217 36.34 30.19 -17.27
CA ARG A 217 37.44 30.79 -18.02
C ARG A 217 37.07 30.90 -19.48
#